data_81902106ed364562db107f927d0e150e
#
_entry.id   81902106ed364562db107f927d0e150e
#
_cell.length_a   1.000
_cell.length_b   1.000
_cell.length_c   1.000
_cell.angle_alpha   90.00
_cell.angle_beta   90.00
_cell.angle_gamma   90.00
#
_symmetry.space_group_name_H-M   'P 1'
#
loop_
_entity.id
_entity.type
_entity.pdbx_description
1 polymer ?
#
loop_
_entity_poly.entity_id
_entity_poly.type
_entity_poly.pdbx_seq_one_letter_code
_entity_poly.pdbx_strand_id
1 'polypeptide(L)'
;ELNSNKLFMPASNNKLYTCAAALHYLGRDHIFKTTILKSNNDLVLKGGGDPDFSIEQLDSLARTTAEIVEDVNTLYLDATLLDSMQYGNGWMWDEGSWWYAAPIGALSVNDNCIDFHVKPGKLGQPAIIDHFPKTEYISQLNKTTTVESNVELKKLKIERDWVGRTNHFLMTGEIAISDSSDTLQRNIPVSYTHLRAHETPA
;
A
#
# COMPACT_ATOMS: atom_id res chain seq x y z
N GLU A 1 -4.40 -28.42 29.13
CA GLU A 1 -5.07 -27.91 27.91
C GLU A 1 -6.44 -27.31 28.27
N LEU A 2 -6.75 -26.13 27.74
CA LEU A 2 -8.03 -25.46 27.93
C LEU A 2 -8.84 -25.51 26.64
N ASN A 3 -10.06 -26.07 26.71
CA ASN A 3 -10.96 -26.15 25.54
C ASN A 3 -10.38 -26.88 24.32
N SER A 4 -9.55 -27.88 24.48
CA SER A 4 -8.86 -28.60 23.39
C SER A 4 -9.82 -29.23 22.34
N ASN A 5 -11.09 -29.44 22.70
CA ASN A 5 -12.12 -30.00 21.83
C ASN A 5 -12.99 -28.95 21.13
N LYS A 6 -12.67 -27.65 21.27
CA LYS A 6 -13.41 -26.58 20.61
C LYS A 6 -12.65 -26.03 19.41
N LEU A 7 -13.40 -25.70 18.36
CA LEU A 7 -12.86 -24.97 17.21
C LEU A 7 -12.85 -23.48 17.54
N PHE A 8 -11.74 -22.85 17.20
CA PHE A 8 -11.55 -21.41 17.36
C PHE A 8 -11.10 -20.78 16.03
N MET A 9 -11.47 -19.54 15.82
CA MET A 9 -10.89 -18.74 14.74
C MET A 9 -9.41 -18.49 15.07
N PRO A 10 -8.45 -18.94 14.25
CA PRO A 10 -7.03 -18.84 14.57
C PRO A 10 -6.52 -17.39 14.54
N ALA A 11 -7.17 -16.52 13.77
CA ALA A 11 -6.73 -15.16 13.54
C ALA A 11 -5.23 -15.12 13.20
N SER A 12 -4.45 -14.21 13.79
CA SER A 12 -3.00 -14.10 13.56
C SER A 12 -2.18 -15.31 14.00
N ASN A 13 -2.72 -16.23 14.78
CA ASN A 13 -2.01 -17.49 15.09
C ASN A 13 -1.77 -18.33 13.82
N ASN A 14 -2.56 -18.12 12.77
CA ASN A 14 -2.34 -18.77 11.47
C ASN A 14 -0.98 -18.42 10.86
N LYS A 15 -0.40 -17.25 11.20
CA LYS A 15 0.93 -16.85 10.75
C LYS A 15 2.04 -17.82 11.20
N LEU A 16 1.85 -18.50 12.34
CA LEU A 16 2.81 -19.50 12.80
C LEU A 16 2.94 -20.67 11.80
N TYR A 17 1.82 -21.12 11.24
CA TYR A 17 1.83 -22.17 10.20
C TYR A 17 2.44 -21.65 8.90
N THR A 18 2.10 -20.43 8.50
CA THR A 18 2.67 -19.81 7.29
C THR A 18 4.19 -19.65 7.43
N CYS A 19 4.67 -19.15 8.58
CA CYS A 19 6.11 -19.00 8.83
C CYS A 19 6.82 -20.37 8.87
N ALA A 20 6.22 -21.37 9.52
CA ALA A 20 6.79 -22.70 9.56
C ALA A 20 6.88 -23.32 8.16
N ALA A 21 5.85 -23.18 7.35
CA ALA A 21 5.85 -23.64 5.96
C ALA A 21 6.90 -22.90 5.12
N ALA A 22 6.99 -21.58 5.25
CA ALA A 22 7.99 -20.78 4.54
C ALA A 22 9.43 -21.23 4.91
N LEU A 23 9.73 -21.39 6.19
CA LEU A 23 11.03 -21.87 6.64
C LEU A 23 11.33 -23.30 6.14
N HIS A 24 10.31 -24.15 6.07
CA HIS A 24 10.49 -25.54 5.61
C HIS A 24 10.73 -25.62 4.10
N TYR A 25 9.97 -24.88 3.29
CA TYR A 25 10.02 -24.98 1.84
C TYR A 25 11.02 -24.04 1.18
N LEU A 26 11.19 -22.83 1.71
CA LEU A 26 12.06 -21.80 1.15
C LEU A 26 13.44 -21.78 1.84
N GLY A 27 13.50 -22.24 3.09
CA GLY A 27 14.70 -22.15 3.91
C GLY A 27 14.87 -20.76 4.56
N ARG A 28 15.75 -20.73 5.55
CA ARG A 28 16.04 -19.52 6.35
C ARG A 28 16.76 -18.41 5.60
N ASP A 29 17.47 -18.78 4.52
CA ASP A 29 18.30 -17.87 3.75
C ASP A 29 17.62 -17.43 2.43
N HIS A 30 16.31 -17.67 2.31
CA HIS A 30 15.53 -17.22 1.17
C HIS A 30 15.52 -15.69 1.07
N ILE A 31 15.73 -15.19 -0.14
CA ILE A 31 15.70 -13.75 -0.45
C ILE A 31 14.72 -13.52 -1.59
N PHE A 32 13.78 -12.62 -1.39
CA PHE A 32 12.93 -12.10 -2.47
C PHE A 32 13.78 -11.23 -3.41
N LYS A 33 13.54 -11.33 -4.71
CA LYS A 33 14.35 -10.62 -5.72
C LYS A 33 13.46 -9.86 -6.68
N THR A 34 13.42 -8.55 -6.56
CA THR A 34 12.93 -7.66 -7.62
C THR A 34 14.08 -7.36 -8.56
N THR A 35 13.87 -7.52 -9.88
CA THR A 35 14.97 -7.51 -10.86
C THR A 35 14.61 -6.58 -12.02
N ILE A 36 15.61 -5.81 -12.49
CA ILE A 36 15.52 -5.11 -13.78
C ILE A 36 16.31 -5.91 -14.83
N LEU A 37 15.61 -6.19 -15.92
CA LEU A 37 16.20 -6.83 -17.10
C LEU A 37 16.24 -5.80 -18.23
N LYS A 38 17.34 -5.79 -19.00
CA LYS A 38 17.50 -4.94 -20.19
C LYS A 38 17.42 -5.77 -21.45
N SER A 39 16.64 -5.31 -22.41
CA SER A 39 16.60 -5.86 -23.77
C SER A 39 16.62 -4.70 -24.78
N ASN A 40 17.74 -4.54 -25.47
CA ASN A 40 18.03 -3.35 -26.28
C ASN A 40 17.87 -2.06 -25.43
N ASN A 41 16.95 -1.16 -25.80
CA ASN A 41 16.63 0.07 -25.08
C ASN A 41 15.34 -0.07 -24.24
N ASP A 42 14.85 -1.28 -24.04
CA ASP A 42 13.70 -1.53 -23.17
C ASP A 42 14.15 -2.13 -21.84
N LEU A 43 13.40 -1.83 -20.80
CA LEU A 43 13.59 -2.39 -19.47
C LEU A 43 12.38 -3.22 -19.06
N VAL A 44 12.62 -4.26 -18.29
CA VAL A 44 11.57 -5.05 -17.63
C VAL A 44 11.82 -5.04 -16.14
N LEU A 45 10.94 -4.43 -15.38
CA LEU A 45 10.91 -4.53 -13.92
C LEU A 45 10.11 -5.77 -13.55
N LYS A 46 10.81 -6.82 -13.09
CA LYS A 46 10.20 -8.08 -12.70
C LYS A 46 10.05 -8.16 -11.19
N GLY A 47 8.82 -8.29 -10.72
CA GLY A 47 8.49 -8.43 -9.30
C GLY A 47 8.87 -9.80 -8.75
N GLY A 48 9.44 -9.80 -7.56
CA GLY A 48 9.86 -10.99 -6.83
C GLY A 48 8.88 -11.45 -5.76
N GLY A 49 7.70 -10.80 -5.63
CA GLY A 49 6.75 -11.11 -4.56
C GLY A 49 7.23 -10.67 -3.18
N ASP A 50 8.16 -9.71 -3.13
CA ASP A 50 8.66 -9.14 -1.89
C ASP A 50 7.58 -8.28 -1.22
N PRO A 51 7.09 -8.65 -0.04
CA PRO A 51 6.06 -7.88 0.66
C PRO A 51 6.59 -6.58 1.27
N ASP A 52 7.90 -6.50 1.52
CA ASP A 52 8.55 -5.36 2.20
C ASP A 52 9.30 -4.43 1.21
N PHE A 53 9.05 -4.56 -0.11
CA PHE A 53 9.71 -3.74 -1.12
C PHE A 53 9.29 -2.28 -0.98
N SER A 54 10.22 -1.46 -0.49
CA SER A 54 9.96 -0.05 -0.17
C SER A 54 10.18 0.90 -1.35
N ILE A 55 9.70 2.14 -1.21
CA ILE A 55 9.96 3.23 -2.16
C ILE A 55 11.46 3.54 -2.24
N GLU A 56 12.19 3.48 -1.13
CA GLU A 56 13.62 3.73 -1.07
C GLU A 56 14.42 2.66 -1.83
N GLN A 57 13.98 1.40 -1.72
CA GLN A 57 14.57 0.30 -2.48
C GLN A 57 14.30 0.44 -3.98
N LEU A 58 13.08 0.86 -4.37
CA LEU A 58 12.73 1.14 -5.75
C LEU A 58 13.56 2.33 -6.30
N ASP A 59 13.70 3.42 -5.54
CA ASP A 59 14.51 4.58 -5.93
C ASP A 59 15.99 4.19 -6.09
N SER A 60 16.53 3.41 -5.15
CA SER A 60 17.90 2.89 -5.24
C SER A 60 18.11 2.03 -6.49
N LEU A 61 17.15 1.15 -6.78
CA LEU A 61 17.19 0.31 -7.98
C LEU A 61 17.14 1.15 -9.27
N ALA A 62 16.29 2.18 -9.29
CA ALA A 62 16.17 3.09 -10.42
C ALA A 62 17.46 3.89 -10.64
N ARG A 63 18.08 4.44 -9.57
CA ARG A 63 19.35 5.16 -9.64
C ARG A 63 20.49 4.29 -10.17
N THR A 64 20.65 3.10 -9.61
CA THR A 64 21.67 2.14 -10.08
C THR A 64 21.46 1.77 -11.54
N THR A 65 20.19 1.63 -11.97
CA THR A 65 19.89 1.36 -13.38
C THR A 65 20.26 2.54 -14.27
N ALA A 66 19.99 3.76 -13.84
CA ALA A 66 20.31 4.98 -14.60
C ALA A 66 21.84 5.20 -14.78
N GLU A 67 22.68 4.65 -13.91
CA GLU A 67 24.13 4.70 -14.06
C GLU A 67 24.65 3.84 -15.22
N ILE A 68 23.89 2.83 -15.63
CA ILE A 68 24.31 1.83 -16.65
C ILE A 68 23.43 1.83 -17.90
N VAL A 69 22.33 2.58 -17.91
CA VAL A 69 21.40 2.69 -19.03
C VAL A 69 21.10 4.15 -19.30
N GLU A 70 21.57 4.65 -20.45
CA GLU A 70 21.44 6.06 -20.82
C GLU A 70 20.05 6.36 -21.38
N ASP A 71 19.54 5.50 -22.29
CA ASP A 71 18.26 5.69 -22.97
C ASP A 71 17.33 4.50 -22.71
N VAL A 72 16.09 4.80 -22.33
CA VAL A 72 15.02 3.84 -22.13
C VAL A 72 13.82 4.21 -22.99
N ASN A 73 13.44 3.32 -23.92
CA ASN A 73 12.26 3.51 -24.74
C ASN A 73 10.98 3.12 -23.96
N THR A 74 11.00 1.93 -23.35
CA THR A 74 9.83 1.36 -22.67
C THR A 74 10.24 0.67 -21.37
N LEU A 75 9.48 0.91 -20.32
CA LEU A 75 9.56 0.14 -19.09
C LEU A 75 8.36 -0.82 -19.01
N TYR A 76 8.63 -2.11 -19.13
CA TYR A 76 7.64 -3.15 -18.91
C TYR A 76 7.62 -3.56 -17.44
N LEU A 77 6.44 -3.91 -16.95
CA LEU A 77 6.22 -4.37 -15.60
C LEU A 77 5.78 -5.82 -15.64
N ASP A 78 6.59 -6.70 -15.08
CA ASP A 78 6.30 -8.13 -15.01
C ASP A 78 5.91 -8.53 -13.60
N ALA A 79 4.62 -8.75 -13.39
CA ALA A 79 4.04 -9.27 -12.16
C ALA A 79 3.60 -10.74 -12.28
N THR A 80 4.07 -11.47 -13.28
CA THR A 80 3.61 -12.83 -13.62
C THR A 80 4.08 -13.91 -12.65
N LEU A 81 4.89 -13.58 -11.65
CA LEU A 81 5.29 -14.52 -10.60
C LEU A 81 4.10 -15.02 -9.78
N LEU A 82 3.11 -14.16 -9.56
CA LEU A 82 1.85 -14.51 -8.92
C LEU A 82 0.72 -14.45 -9.96
N ASP A 83 -0.38 -15.16 -9.67
CA ASP A 83 -1.57 -15.10 -10.51
C ASP A 83 -2.28 -13.74 -10.42
N SER A 84 -3.38 -13.57 -11.15
CA SER A 84 -4.17 -12.34 -11.15
C SER A 84 -5.12 -12.21 -9.95
N MET A 85 -5.08 -13.14 -9.02
CA MET A 85 -5.95 -13.16 -7.85
C MET A 85 -5.36 -12.27 -6.74
N GLN A 86 -5.85 -11.04 -6.67
CA GLN A 86 -5.32 -10.00 -5.79
C GLN A 86 -5.80 -10.10 -4.34
N TYR A 87 -6.85 -10.89 -4.10
CA TYR A 87 -7.48 -11.04 -2.81
C TYR A 87 -7.65 -12.52 -2.47
N GLY A 88 -7.34 -12.88 -1.23
CA GLY A 88 -7.51 -14.24 -0.75
C GLY A 88 -8.99 -14.65 -0.64
N ASN A 89 -9.25 -15.95 -0.79
CA ASN A 89 -10.58 -16.50 -0.55
C ASN A 89 -11.03 -16.22 0.90
N GLY A 90 -12.25 -15.72 1.06
CA GLY A 90 -12.81 -15.41 2.38
C GLY A 90 -12.44 -14.05 2.94
N TRP A 91 -11.72 -13.20 2.20
CA TRP A 91 -11.55 -11.81 2.58
C TRP A 91 -12.89 -11.09 2.52
N MET A 92 -13.15 -10.25 3.53
CA MET A 92 -14.44 -9.60 3.67
C MET A 92 -14.51 -8.39 2.76
N TRP A 93 -15.66 -8.22 2.10
CA TRP A 93 -15.91 -7.15 1.15
C TRP A 93 -15.90 -5.75 1.81
N ASP A 94 -16.15 -5.66 3.11
CA ASP A 94 -16.22 -4.43 3.90
C ASP A 94 -14.89 -4.02 4.55
N GLU A 95 -13.82 -4.78 4.33
CA GLU A 95 -12.47 -4.40 4.77
C GLU A 95 -11.86 -3.26 3.93
N GLY A 96 -12.37 -3.06 2.74
CA GLY A 96 -12.27 -1.87 1.89
C GLY A 96 -10.89 -1.21 1.83
N SER A 97 -10.73 -0.13 2.62
CA SER A 97 -9.54 0.74 2.54
C SER A 97 -8.46 0.43 3.57
N TRP A 98 -8.65 -0.59 4.40
CA TRP A 98 -7.68 -0.89 5.46
C TRP A 98 -6.37 -1.45 4.90
N TRP A 99 -5.26 -1.04 5.48
CA TRP A 99 -3.91 -1.43 5.07
C TRP A 99 -3.71 -2.95 5.04
N TYR A 100 -4.25 -3.68 6.02
CA TYR A 100 -4.12 -5.14 6.12
C TYR A 100 -4.93 -5.90 5.06
N ALA A 101 -5.83 -5.24 4.34
CA ALA A 101 -6.59 -5.77 3.21
C ALA A 101 -6.04 -5.27 1.86
N ALA A 102 -4.76 -4.90 1.83
CA ALA A 102 -4.10 -4.49 0.59
C ALA A 102 -4.05 -5.64 -0.42
N PRO A 103 -4.26 -5.37 -1.72
CA PRO A 103 -4.15 -6.38 -2.77
C PRO A 103 -2.78 -7.03 -2.79
N ILE A 104 -2.74 -8.32 -3.13
CA ILE A 104 -1.49 -9.09 -3.26
C ILE A 104 -1.03 -9.04 -4.72
N GLY A 105 0.26 -8.81 -4.93
CA GLY A 105 0.87 -8.82 -6.26
C GLY A 105 2.36 -9.10 -6.21
N ALA A 106 2.93 -9.59 -7.31
CA ALA A 106 4.36 -9.83 -7.39
C ALA A 106 5.19 -8.53 -7.41
N LEU A 107 4.59 -7.43 -7.84
CA LEU A 107 5.12 -6.07 -7.76
C LEU A 107 4.27 -5.28 -6.75
N SER A 108 4.67 -5.32 -5.50
CA SER A 108 4.07 -4.52 -4.43
C SER A 108 5.12 -3.54 -3.93
N VAL A 109 4.74 -2.28 -3.77
CA VAL A 109 5.62 -1.22 -3.27
C VAL A 109 4.88 -0.50 -2.15
N ASN A 110 5.55 -0.23 -1.03
CA ASN A 110 4.98 0.43 0.15
C ASN A 110 3.68 -0.26 0.61
N ASP A 111 3.71 -1.59 0.73
CA ASP A 111 2.57 -2.44 1.12
C ASP A 111 1.31 -2.29 0.25
N ASN A 112 1.42 -1.77 -0.98
CA ASN A 112 0.30 -1.31 -1.79
C ASN A 112 -0.59 -0.30 -1.06
N CYS A 113 0.02 0.59 -0.30
CA CYS A 113 -0.65 1.57 0.53
C CYS A 113 -0.16 3.00 0.28
N ILE A 114 -0.99 3.93 0.72
CA ILE A 114 -0.64 5.35 0.87
C ILE A 114 -0.67 5.69 2.36
N ASP A 115 0.37 6.36 2.82
CA ASP A 115 0.48 6.89 4.17
C ASP A 115 -0.02 8.34 4.18
N PHE A 116 -1.09 8.60 4.91
CA PHE A 116 -1.63 9.94 5.10
C PHE A 116 -1.12 10.52 6.42
N HIS A 117 -0.32 11.57 6.32
CA HIS A 117 0.18 12.32 7.46
C HIS A 117 -0.81 13.43 7.81
N VAL A 118 -1.47 13.29 8.94
CA VAL A 118 -2.52 14.19 9.39
C VAL A 118 -2.04 15.01 10.56
N LYS A 119 -2.26 16.32 10.53
CA LYS A 119 -2.01 17.23 11.66
C LYS A 119 -3.12 18.28 11.75
N PRO A 120 -3.37 18.85 12.94
CA PRO A 120 -4.33 19.92 13.10
C PRO A 120 -4.05 21.09 12.18
N GLY A 121 -5.11 21.68 11.64
CA GLY A 121 -5.09 22.94 10.93
C GLY A 121 -5.32 24.13 11.89
N LYS A 122 -5.83 25.24 11.36
CA LYS A 122 -6.36 26.32 12.19
C LYS A 122 -7.73 25.91 12.72
N LEU A 123 -8.09 26.43 13.90
CA LEU A 123 -9.41 26.19 14.50
C LEU A 123 -10.52 26.50 13.52
N GLY A 124 -11.48 25.59 13.38
CA GLY A 124 -12.60 25.68 12.44
C GLY A 124 -12.24 25.42 10.98
N GLN A 125 -10.97 25.16 10.67
CA GLN A 125 -10.51 24.82 9.32
C GLN A 125 -10.22 23.31 9.19
N PRO A 126 -10.12 22.77 7.96
CA PRO A 126 -9.73 21.40 7.74
C PRO A 126 -8.37 21.07 8.37
N ALA A 127 -8.18 19.82 8.75
CA ALA A 127 -6.86 19.28 9.06
C ALA A 127 -5.91 19.47 7.88
N ILE A 128 -4.63 19.58 8.15
CA ILE A 128 -3.58 19.55 7.13
C ILE A 128 -3.23 18.08 6.89
N ILE A 129 -3.47 17.62 5.68
CA ILE A 129 -3.24 16.22 5.31
C ILE A 129 -2.31 16.17 4.11
N ASP A 130 -1.20 15.50 4.30
CA ASP A 130 -0.23 15.17 3.26
C ASP A 130 -0.19 13.66 3.04
N HIS A 131 0.44 13.18 1.96
CA HIS A 131 0.52 11.75 1.69
C HIS A 131 1.90 11.35 1.15
N PHE A 132 2.25 10.08 1.39
CA PHE A 132 3.45 9.44 0.86
C PHE A 132 3.09 8.03 0.34
N PRO A 133 3.67 7.58 -0.80
CA PRO A 133 4.50 8.37 -1.71
C PRO A 133 3.71 9.50 -2.39
N LYS A 134 4.42 10.54 -2.87
CA LYS A 134 3.82 11.59 -3.69
C LYS A 134 3.43 11.02 -5.03
N THR A 135 2.13 11.13 -5.38
CA THR A 135 1.58 10.53 -6.58
C THR A 135 0.31 11.26 -7.03
N GLU A 136 0.10 11.34 -8.34
CA GLU A 136 -1.15 11.80 -8.94
C GLU A 136 -2.18 10.67 -9.11
N TYR A 137 -1.81 9.45 -8.74
CA TYR A 137 -2.68 8.28 -8.85
C TYR A 137 -3.87 8.30 -7.89
N ILE A 138 -3.78 9.12 -6.84
CA ILE A 138 -4.87 9.32 -5.90
C ILE A 138 -5.46 10.73 -6.03
N SER A 139 -6.70 10.88 -5.68
CA SER A 139 -7.31 12.18 -5.40
C SER A 139 -7.92 12.19 -4.00
N GLN A 140 -7.99 13.36 -3.40
CA GLN A 140 -8.44 13.48 -2.02
C GLN A 140 -9.43 14.64 -1.87
N LEU A 141 -10.50 14.38 -1.12
CA LEU A 141 -11.48 15.37 -0.71
C LEU A 141 -11.46 15.49 0.81
N ASN A 142 -10.86 16.56 1.30
CA ASN A 142 -10.71 16.81 2.73
C ASN A 142 -11.92 17.59 3.28
N LYS A 143 -12.76 16.93 4.06
CA LYS A 143 -13.93 17.47 4.80
C LYS A 143 -13.74 17.34 6.31
N THR A 144 -12.52 17.27 6.80
CA THR A 144 -12.23 17.26 8.23
C THR A 144 -12.37 18.64 8.84
N THR A 145 -12.44 18.71 10.16
CA THR A 145 -12.46 20.00 10.89
C THR A 145 -11.53 19.93 12.08
N THR A 146 -10.73 20.97 12.27
CA THR A 146 -9.94 21.15 13.49
C THR A 146 -10.80 21.84 14.54
N VAL A 147 -10.90 21.25 15.73
CA VAL A 147 -11.77 21.70 16.82
C VAL A 147 -10.98 21.92 18.11
N GLU A 148 -11.64 22.51 19.12
CA GLU A 148 -11.06 22.69 20.46
C GLU A 148 -10.75 21.34 21.13
N SER A 149 -9.77 21.33 22.02
CA SER A 149 -9.27 20.11 22.67
C SER A 149 -10.20 19.49 23.72
N ASN A 150 -11.23 20.20 24.11
CA ASN A 150 -12.13 19.84 25.23
C ASN A 150 -13.52 19.39 24.76
N VAL A 151 -13.69 19.07 23.48
CA VAL A 151 -14.95 18.60 22.90
C VAL A 151 -14.89 17.10 22.58
N GLU A 152 -16.05 16.45 22.53
CA GLU A 152 -16.16 15.10 22.01
C GLU A 152 -15.94 15.10 20.50
N LEU A 153 -14.94 14.34 20.04
CA LEU A 153 -14.52 14.34 18.65
C LEU A 153 -15.33 13.35 17.81
N LYS A 154 -15.73 13.77 16.64
CA LYS A 154 -16.14 12.82 15.59
C LYS A 154 -14.93 12.11 15.05
N LYS A 155 -14.96 10.79 15.08
CA LYS A 155 -13.85 9.94 14.65
C LYS A 155 -13.31 10.38 13.29
N LEU A 156 -12.01 10.65 13.23
CA LEU A 156 -11.28 10.88 11.98
C LEU A 156 -11.31 9.62 11.12
N LYS A 157 -11.71 9.77 9.85
CA LYS A 157 -11.77 8.72 8.87
C LYS A 157 -11.12 9.17 7.57
N ILE A 158 -10.33 8.28 6.98
CA ILE A 158 -9.82 8.38 5.63
C ILE A 158 -10.26 7.11 4.91
N GLU A 159 -11.16 7.24 3.97
CA GLU A 159 -11.80 6.12 3.29
C GLU A 159 -11.66 6.29 1.79
N ARG A 160 -11.21 5.22 1.11
CA ARG A 160 -11.17 5.15 -0.34
C ARG A 160 -12.54 4.75 -0.86
N ASP A 161 -12.94 5.24 -2.02
CA ASP A 161 -14.11 4.71 -2.74
C ASP A 161 -13.78 3.34 -3.34
N TRP A 162 -13.70 2.33 -2.48
CA TRP A 162 -13.38 0.97 -2.84
C TRP A 162 -14.53 0.27 -3.58
N VAL A 163 -15.78 0.68 -3.35
CA VAL A 163 -16.97 0.16 -4.04
C VAL A 163 -16.94 0.58 -5.51
N GLY A 164 -16.64 1.86 -5.77
CA GLY A 164 -16.42 2.39 -7.12
C GLY A 164 -15.10 1.95 -7.74
N ARG A 165 -14.24 1.22 -7.00
CA ARG A 165 -12.90 0.80 -7.42
C ARG A 165 -12.02 1.95 -7.90
N THR A 166 -12.22 3.13 -7.30
CA THR A 166 -11.43 4.32 -7.59
C THR A 166 -10.40 4.57 -6.50
N ASN A 167 -9.48 5.48 -6.76
CA ASN A 167 -8.51 5.98 -5.78
C ASN A 167 -8.88 7.37 -5.28
N HIS A 168 -10.17 7.66 -5.18
CA HIS A 168 -10.66 8.85 -4.52
C HIS A 168 -10.76 8.61 -3.03
N PHE A 169 -10.10 9.43 -2.23
CA PHE A 169 -10.15 9.37 -0.78
C PHE A 169 -11.02 10.48 -0.23
N LEU A 170 -12.00 10.10 0.58
CA LEU A 170 -12.81 11.01 1.37
C LEU A 170 -12.29 11.04 2.81
N MET A 171 -11.97 12.22 3.30
CA MET A 171 -11.49 12.46 4.64
C MET A 171 -12.53 13.21 5.43
N THR A 172 -12.97 12.66 6.55
CA THR A 172 -14.05 13.23 7.39
C THR A 172 -13.71 13.09 8.87
N GLY A 173 -14.46 13.80 9.71
CA GLY A 173 -14.29 13.77 11.15
C GLY A 173 -13.55 14.98 11.69
N GLU A 174 -13.11 14.89 12.91
CA GLU A 174 -12.55 16.00 13.66
C GLU A 174 -11.20 15.65 14.26
N ILE A 175 -10.34 16.63 14.41
CA ILE A 175 -9.04 16.54 15.07
C ILE A 175 -8.92 17.70 16.06
N ALA A 176 -8.46 17.41 17.28
CA ALA A 176 -8.26 18.48 18.25
C ALA A 176 -7.03 19.32 17.90
N ILE A 177 -7.10 20.62 18.14
CA ILE A 177 -6.00 21.55 17.86
C ILE A 177 -4.73 21.20 18.66
N SER A 178 -4.88 20.49 19.79
CA SER A 178 -3.78 20.01 20.63
C SER A 178 -3.20 18.67 20.22
N ASP A 179 -3.83 17.98 19.25
CA ASP A 179 -3.36 16.65 18.84
C ASP A 179 -1.99 16.74 18.16
N SER A 180 -1.19 15.70 18.37
CA SER A 180 0.03 15.50 17.60
C SER A 180 -0.31 15.02 16.18
N SER A 181 0.68 15.09 15.29
CA SER A 181 0.54 14.47 13.97
C SER A 181 0.39 12.96 14.09
N ASP A 182 -0.45 12.38 13.24
CA ASP A 182 -0.69 10.94 13.12
C ASP A 182 -0.50 10.48 11.68
N THR A 183 -0.22 9.19 11.49
CA THR A 183 -0.10 8.57 10.17
C THR A 183 -1.14 7.49 10.01
N LEU A 184 -1.97 7.62 8.99
CA LEU A 184 -3.03 6.67 8.66
C LEU A 184 -2.74 6.02 7.32
N GLN A 185 -2.45 4.72 7.32
CA GLN A 185 -2.15 3.95 6.13
C GLN A 185 -3.45 3.38 5.51
N ARG A 186 -3.60 3.54 4.20
CA ARG A 186 -4.75 3.03 3.44
C ARG A 186 -4.29 2.35 2.17
N ASN A 187 -4.91 1.22 1.88
CA ASN A 187 -4.59 0.47 0.68
C ASN A 187 -5.05 1.17 -0.60
N ILE A 188 -4.37 0.82 -1.67
CA ILE A 188 -4.74 1.17 -3.04
C ILE A 188 -4.80 -0.10 -3.89
N PRO A 189 -5.67 -0.16 -4.92
CA PRO A 189 -5.70 -1.31 -5.80
C PRO A 189 -4.42 -1.31 -6.64
N VAL A 190 -3.73 -2.41 -6.58
CA VAL A 190 -2.62 -2.87 -7.42
C VAL A 190 -1.59 -1.85 -7.87
N SER A 191 -0.40 -1.92 -7.32
CA SER A 191 0.71 -1.00 -7.61
C SER A 191 1.17 -0.99 -9.08
N TYR A 192 0.98 -2.07 -9.86
CA TYR A 192 1.33 -2.03 -11.29
C TYR A 192 0.36 -1.19 -12.14
N THR A 193 -0.86 -0.90 -11.67
CA THR A 193 -1.72 0.08 -12.35
C THR A 193 -1.25 1.53 -12.16
N HIS A 194 -0.45 1.82 -11.15
CA HIS A 194 0.24 3.11 -11.02
C HIS A 194 1.15 3.41 -12.19
N LEU A 195 1.80 2.40 -12.72
CA LEU A 195 2.81 2.57 -13.75
C LEU A 195 2.19 2.69 -15.15
N ARG A 196 0.94 2.21 -15.33
CA ARG A 196 0.15 2.49 -16.54
C ARG A 196 -0.33 3.94 -16.64
N ALA A 197 -0.49 4.64 -15.53
CA ALA A 197 -0.93 6.04 -15.53
C ALA A 197 0.11 7.01 -16.12
N HIS A 198 1.34 6.56 -16.32
CA HIS A 198 2.42 7.33 -16.96
C HIS A 198 2.67 6.95 -18.42
N GLU A 199 1.93 6.02 -19.01
CA GLU A 199 1.87 5.85 -20.45
C GLU A 199 1.06 7.01 -21.03
N THR A 200 1.73 8.12 -21.35
CA THR A 200 1.15 9.15 -22.22
C THR A 200 0.82 8.51 -23.55
N PRO A 201 -0.43 8.62 -24.04
CA PRO A 201 -0.71 8.22 -25.42
C PRO A 201 0.15 9.07 -26.34
N ALA A 202 0.86 8.41 -27.22
CA ALA A 202 1.60 9.04 -28.31
C ALA A 202 0.65 9.76 -29.27
#